data_f8eaea881417b781caaf824df6cf1be9
#
_entry.id   f8eaea881417b781caaf824df6cf1be9
#
_cell.length_a   1.000
_cell.length_b   1.000
_cell.length_c   1.000
_cell.angle_alpha   90.00
_cell.angle_beta   90.00
_cell.angle_gamma   90.00
#
_symmetry.space_group_name_H-M   'P 1'
#
loop_
_entity.id
_entity.type
_entity.pdbx_description
1 polymer ?
#
loop_
_entity_poly.entity_id
_entity_poly.type
_entity_poly.pdbx_seq_one_letter_code
_entity_poly.pdbx_strand_id
1 'polypeptide(L)'
;MALAMNYVHDKKILHRDLKTQNIFLTSKGDIKIGDFGIARVLQHTYDCANTAIGTPYYLSPEICQEKPYNQKSDIWSLGCIFYEIATLNHAFDAQNMKGLVQKILKGTYPPLPEVYSLDFKKLLS
;
A
#
# COMPACT_ATOMS: atom_id res chain seq x y z
N MET A 1 -7.85 6.46 -8.81
CA MET A 1 -7.66 5.31 -7.87
C MET A 1 -8.63 5.36 -6.70
N ALA A 2 -8.75 6.45 -5.94
CA ALA A 2 -9.65 6.52 -4.77
C ALA A 2 -11.11 6.16 -5.10
N LEU A 3 -11.70 6.70 -6.18
CA LEU A 3 -13.06 6.37 -6.62
C LEU A 3 -13.22 4.88 -6.96
N ALA A 4 -12.21 4.26 -7.57
CA ALA A 4 -12.25 2.84 -7.87
C ALA A 4 -12.24 1.99 -6.59
N MET A 5 -11.42 2.36 -5.60
CA MET A 5 -11.39 1.67 -4.32
C MET A 5 -12.69 1.87 -3.51
N ASN A 6 -13.27 3.08 -3.57
CA ASN A 6 -14.58 3.31 -2.97
C ASN A 6 -15.64 2.36 -3.55
N TYR A 7 -15.71 2.24 -4.89
CA TYR A 7 -16.63 1.32 -5.55
C TYR A 7 -16.41 -0.15 -5.12
N VAL A 8 -15.15 -0.59 -5.07
CA VAL A 8 -14.80 -1.96 -4.65
C VAL A 8 -15.24 -2.23 -3.21
N HIS A 9 -14.95 -1.28 -2.30
CA HIS A 9 -15.31 -1.39 -0.88
C HIS A 9 -16.82 -1.33 -0.64
N ASP A 10 -17.58 -0.57 -1.44
CA ASP A 10 -19.05 -0.55 -1.40
C ASP A 10 -19.63 -1.92 -1.77
N LYS A 11 -18.98 -2.67 -2.66
CA LYS A 11 -19.34 -4.05 -3.01
C LYS A 11 -18.86 -5.08 -1.98
N LYS A 12 -18.29 -4.64 -0.83
CA LYS A 12 -17.74 -5.52 0.23
C LYS A 12 -16.60 -6.41 -0.25
N ILE A 13 -15.87 -5.95 -1.26
CA ILE A 13 -14.68 -6.62 -1.80
C ILE A 13 -13.44 -5.94 -1.20
N LEU A 14 -12.43 -6.74 -0.84
CA LEU A 14 -11.11 -6.29 -0.45
C LEU A 14 -10.13 -6.64 -1.56
N HIS A 15 -9.25 -5.69 -1.93
CA HIS A 15 -8.27 -5.91 -2.99
C HIS A 15 -7.12 -6.81 -2.53
N ARG A 16 -6.56 -6.56 -1.36
CA ARG A 16 -5.53 -7.35 -0.67
C ARG A 16 -4.14 -7.41 -1.30
N ASP A 17 -3.93 -6.89 -2.50
CA ASP A 17 -2.63 -6.86 -3.18
C ASP A 17 -2.42 -5.53 -3.93
N LEU A 18 -2.78 -4.40 -3.28
CA LEU A 18 -2.53 -3.07 -3.84
C LEU A 18 -1.02 -2.77 -3.79
N LYS A 19 -0.47 -2.51 -4.99
CA LYS A 19 0.93 -2.13 -5.21
C LYS A 19 1.05 -1.46 -6.58
N THR A 20 2.14 -0.74 -6.83
CA THR A 20 2.33 -0.03 -8.10
C THR A 20 2.30 -0.96 -9.31
N GLN A 21 2.79 -2.21 -9.18
CA GLN A 21 2.77 -3.22 -10.24
C GLN A 21 1.34 -3.64 -10.67
N ASN A 22 0.34 -3.40 -9.83
CA ASN A 22 -1.07 -3.71 -10.11
C ASN A 22 -1.87 -2.46 -10.54
N ILE A 23 -1.18 -1.35 -10.81
CA ILE A 23 -1.76 -0.12 -11.35
C ILE A 23 -1.36 0.03 -12.82
N PHE A 24 -2.33 -0.01 -13.70
CA PHE A 24 -2.12 0.02 -15.15
C PHE A 24 -2.58 1.35 -15.72
N LEU A 25 -1.83 1.86 -16.70
CA LEU A 25 -2.20 3.03 -17.49
C LEU A 25 -2.65 2.58 -18.88
N THR A 26 -3.80 3.09 -19.32
CA THR A 26 -4.24 2.89 -20.70
C THR A 26 -3.52 3.89 -21.64
N SER A 27 -3.57 3.63 -22.95
CA SER A 27 -3.06 4.58 -23.96
C SER A 27 -3.76 5.94 -23.93
N LYS A 28 -4.95 6.04 -23.35
CA LYS A 28 -5.72 7.28 -23.17
C LYS A 28 -5.39 7.99 -21.85
N GLY A 29 -4.49 7.43 -21.02
CA GLY A 29 -4.14 8.00 -19.71
C GLY A 29 -5.09 7.62 -18.57
N ASP A 30 -6.06 6.71 -18.80
CA ASP A 30 -6.92 6.22 -17.72
C ASP A 30 -6.16 5.23 -16.83
N ILE A 31 -6.45 5.29 -15.54
CA ILE A 31 -5.90 4.36 -14.55
C ILE A 31 -6.84 3.17 -14.37
N LYS A 32 -6.29 1.96 -14.42
CA LYS A 32 -6.97 0.71 -14.09
C LYS A 32 -6.26 0.03 -12.92
N ILE A 33 -7.03 -0.42 -11.95
CA ILE A 33 -6.55 -1.26 -10.84
C ILE A 33 -6.84 -2.71 -11.23
N GLY A 34 -5.83 -3.55 -11.20
CA GLY A 34 -5.93 -4.97 -11.57
C GLY A 34 -5.38 -5.88 -10.49
N ASP A 35 -5.42 -7.18 -10.79
CA ASP A 35 -4.92 -8.24 -9.92
C ASP A 35 -5.48 -8.20 -8.50
N PHE A 36 -6.81 -8.31 -8.40
CA PHE A 36 -7.48 -8.56 -7.13
C PHE A 36 -6.95 -9.88 -6.56
N GLY A 37 -6.30 -9.80 -5.40
CA GLY A 37 -5.69 -10.94 -4.73
C GLY A 37 -6.73 -11.91 -4.20
N ILE A 38 -7.16 -12.85 -5.04
CA ILE A 38 -8.28 -13.77 -4.78
C ILE A 38 -8.02 -14.71 -3.61
N ALA A 39 -6.82 -14.87 -3.10
CA ALA A 39 -6.57 -15.81 -2.00
C ALA A 39 -5.17 -15.69 -1.36
N ARG A 40 -4.61 -14.53 -1.17
CA ARG A 40 -3.53 -14.44 -0.19
C ARG A 40 -4.12 -14.13 1.18
N VAL A 41 -4.68 -15.15 1.79
CA VAL A 41 -4.67 -15.26 3.23
C VAL A 41 -3.19 -15.39 3.58
N LEU A 42 -2.52 -14.28 3.87
CA LEU A 42 -1.25 -14.31 4.59
C LEU A 42 -1.59 -14.88 5.96
N GLN A 43 -1.40 -16.20 6.11
CA GLN A 43 -1.77 -16.89 7.34
C GLN A 43 -0.89 -16.43 8.51
N HIS A 44 0.32 -15.90 8.23
CA HIS A 44 1.21 -15.34 9.27
C HIS A 44 2.19 -14.32 8.68
N THR A 45 2.58 -13.33 9.49
CA THR A 45 3.63 -12.34 9.18
C THR A 45 4.97 -13.00 8.83
N TYR A 46 5.20 -14.23 9.29
CA TYR A 46 6.38 -15.06 8.97
C TYR A 46 6.38 -15.55 7.52
N ASP A 47 5.24 -15.70 6.87
CA ASP A 47 5.17 -16.09 5.46
C ASP A 47 5.68 -14.97 4.53
N CYS A 48 5.61 -13.72 4.98
CA CYS A 48 6.22 -12.58 4.28
C CYS A 48 7.75 -12.62 4.31
N ALA A 49 8.36 -13.18 5.35
CA ALA A 49 9.81 -13.29 5.48
C ALA A 49 10.40 -14.46 4.67
N ASN A 50 9.59 -15.48 4.38
CA ASN A 50 10.03 -16.71 3.70
C ASN A 50 9.62 -16.80 2.23
N THR A 51 8.75 -15.92 1.73
CA THR A 51 8.46 -15.87 0.31
C THR A 51 9.56 -15.10 -0.41
N ALA A 52 10.32 -15.77 -1.27
CA ALA A 52 11.34 -15.22 -2.17
C ALA A 52 10.78 -14.21 -3.21
N ILE A 53 9.66 -13.54 -2.92
CA ILE A 53 8.93 -12.66 -3.82
C ILE A 53 8.81 -11.27 -3.19
N GLY A 54 9.92 -10.54 -3.21
CA GLY A 54 9.97 -9.08 -3.03
C GLY A 54 9.73 -8.57 -1.60
N THR A 55 10.22 -7.36 -1.31
CA THR A 55 10.02 -6.68 -0.03
C THR A 55 8.59 -6.14 0.04
N PRO A 56 7.85 -6.36 1.15
CA PRO A 56 6.43 -5.99 1.26
C PRO A 56 6.24 -4.51 1.69
N TYR A 57 6.59 -3.59 0.82
CA TYR A 57 6.57 -2.14 1.09
C TYR A 57 5.19 -1.55 1.41
N TYR A 58 4.11 -2.28 1.10
CA TYR A 58 2.72 -1.81 1.21
C TYR A 58 1.96 -2.44 2.39
N LEU A 59 2.64 -3.20 3.25
CA LEU A 59 2.02 -3.80 4.44
C LEU A 59 1.47 -2.75 5.39
N SER A 60 0.24 -2.95 5.85
CA SER A 60 -0.37 -2.09 6.84
C SER A 60 0.08 -2.44 8.27
N PRO A 61 0.00 -1.48 9.22
CA PRO A 61 0.37 -1.72 10.62
C PRO A 61 -0.38 -2.89 11.26
N GLU A 62 -1.67 -3.04 10.94
CA GLU A 62 -2.48 -4.14 11.47
C GLU A 62 -1.98 -5.50 10.99
N ILE A 63 -1.54 -5.61 9.74
CA ILE A 63 -0.97 -6.86 9.21
C ILE A 63 0.38 -7.15 9.86
N CYS A 64 1.21 -6.11 10.08
CA CYS A 64 2.45 -6.26 10.84
C CYS A 64 2.22 -6.73 12.30
N GLN A 65 1.01 -6.53 12.84
CA GLN A 65 0.59 -6.94 14.18
C GLN A 65 -0.27 -8.23 14.19
N GLU A 66 -0.33 -8.96 13.06
CA GLU A 66 -1.12 -10.18 12.90
C GLU A 66 -2.64 -9.98 13.13
N LYS A 67 -3.11 -8.75 12.93
CA LYS A 67 -4.53 -8.41 12.98
C LYS A 67 -5.23 -8.68 11.64
N PRO A 68 -6.55 -8.91 11.64
CA PRO A 68 -7.29 -9.16 10.41
C PRO A 68 -7.18 -8.01 9.39
N TYR A 69 -7.02 -8.38 8.12
CA TYR A 69 -7.07 -7.46 6.99
C TYR A 69 -8.47 -6.86 6.83
N ASN A 70 -8.55 -5.57 6.52
CA ASN A 70 -9.82 -4.87 6.31
C ASN A 70 -9.68 -3.76 5.24
N GLN A 71 -10.75 -3.01 4.99
CA GLN A 71 -10.74 -1.91 4.03
C GLN A 71 -9.66 -0.85 4.32
N LYS A 72 -9.34 -0.61 5.59
CA LYS A 72 -8.29 0.35 5.98
C LYS A 72 -6.90 -0.14 5.60
N SER A 73 -6.70 -1.46 5.50
CA SER A 73 -5.44 -2.03 4.99
C SER A 73 -5.24 -1.72 3.50
N ASP A 74 -6.32 -1.80 2.68
CA ASP A 74 -6.28 -1.35 1.29
C ASP A 74 -5.99 0.16 1.19
N ILE A 75 -6.59 0.98 2.06
CA ILE A 75 -6.38 2.43 2.08
C ILE A 75 -4.93 2.77 2.46
N TRP A 76 -4.33 2.06 3.43
CA TRP A 76 -2.91 2.19 3.75
C TRP A 76 -2.03 1.92 2.52
N SER A 77 -2.25 0.80 1.84
CA SER A 77 -1.51 0.44 0.63
C SER A 77 -1.68 1.49 -0.47
N LEU A 78 -2.88 2.06 -0.63
CA LEU A 78 -3.16 3.15 -1.55
C LEU A 78 -2.37 4.42 -1.20
N GLY A 79 -2.25 4.76 0.08
CA GLY A 79 -1.42 5.85 0.57
C GLY A 79 0.06 5.67 0.21
N CYS A 80 0.58 4.45 0.41
CA CYS A 80 1.95 4.09 0.01
C CYS A 80 2.16 4.24 -1.50
N ILE A 81 1.19 3.84 -2.33
CA ILE A 81 1.23 4.01 -3.79
C ILE A 81 1.26 5.50 -4.16
N PHE A 82 0.42 6.33 -3.55
CA PHE A 82 0.42 7.78 -3.83
C PHE A 82 1.75 8.43 -3.44
N TYR A 83 2.32 8.05 -2.30
CA TYR A 83 3.63 8.53 -1.90
C TYR A 83 4.71 8.12 -2.92
N GLU A 84 4.71 6.86 -3.35
CA GLU A 84 5.68 6.33 -4.32
C GLU A 84 5.57 7.04 -5.68
N ILE A 85 4.35 7.27 -6.19
CA ILE A 85 4.14 8.03 -7.43
C ILE A 85 4.66 9.46 -7.30
N ALA A 86 4.48 10.08 -6.12
CA ALA A 86 4.89 11.46 -5.88
C ALA A 86 6.40 11.63 -5.70
N THR A 87 7.08 10.63 -5.16
CA THR A 87 8.50 10.74 -4.75
C THR A 87 9.45 9.83 -5.51
N LEU A 88 8.90 8.86 -6.25
CA LEU A 88 9.62 7.75 -6.88
C LEU A 88 10.42 6.89 -5.88
N ASN A 89 10.01 6.93 -4.61
CA ASN A 89 10.59 6.15 -3.53
C ASN A 89 9.48 5.51 -2.69
N HIS A 90 9.76 4.39 -2.04
CA HIS A 90 8.82 3.79 -1.10
C HIS A 90 8.66 4.66 0.16
N ALA A 91 7.43 4.75 0.67
CA ALA A 91 7.15 5.47 1.92
C ALA A 91 7.90 4.84 3.11
N PHE A 92 7.94 3.52 3.14
CA PHE A 92 8.64 2.73 4.14
C PHE A 92 9.65 1.82 3.45
N ASP A 93 10.92 1.98 3.77
CA ASP A 93 12.02 1.17 3.25
C ASP A 93 13.03 0.90 4.34
N ALA A 94 13.65 -0.29 4.35
CA ALA A 94 14.67 -0.67 5.30
C ALA A 94 15.56 -1.80 4.73
N GLN A 95 16.74 -1.96 5.30
CA GLN A 95 17.70 -2.99 4.88
C GLN A 95 17.23 -4.43 5.21
N ASN A 96 16.26 -4.59 6.11
CA ASN A 96 15.72 -5.88 6.50
C ASN A 96 14.26 -5.75 6.97
N MET A 97 13.57 -6.90 7.05
CA MET A 97 12.15 -6.98 7.40
C MET A 97 11.84 -6.38 8.78
N LYS A 98 12.67 -6.63 9.78
CA LYS A 98 12.46 -6.10 11.14
C LYS A 98 12.49 -4.57 11.15
N GLY A 99 13.43 -3.96 10.45
CA GLY A 99 13.51 -2.51 10.31
C GLY A 99 12.32 -1.93 9.53
N LEU A 100 11.86 -2.62 8.49
CA LEU A 100 10.67 -2.22 7.72
C LEU A 100 9.42 -2.22 8.60
N VAL A 101 9.15 -3.32 9.32
CA VAL A 101 8.02 -3.43 10.24
C VAL A 101 8.07 -2.33 11.30
N GLN A 102 9.23 -2.03 11.88
CA GLN A 102 9.37 -0.95 12.85
C GLN A 102 9.00 0.41 12.28
N LYS A 103 9.40 0.72 11.03
CA LYS A 103 9.04 1.98 10.36
C LYS A 103 7.54 2.06 10.08
N ILE A 104 6.94 0.97 9.59
CA ILE A 104 5.50 0.86 9.35
C ILE A 104 4.71 1.11 10.65
N LEU A 105 5.09 0.43 11.74
CA LEU A 105 4.41 0.58 13.04
C LEU A 105 4.54 1.98 13.64
N LYS A 106 5.65 2.68 13.36
CA LYS A 106 5.82 4.10 13.76
C LYS A 106 5.02 5.05 12.88
N GLY A 107 4.66 4.65 11.65
CA GLY A 107 3.97 5.50 10.69
C GLY A 107 4.78 6.71 10.20
N THR A 108 6.12 6.66 10.36
CA THR A 108 6.97 7.80 10.00
C THR A 108 7.66 7.55 8.66
N TYR A 109 7.47 8.45 7.72
CA TYR A 109 8.07 8.43 6.39
C TYR A 109 8.65 9.82 6.05
N PRO A 110 9.59 9.93 5.09
CA PRO A 110 10.13 11.21 4.68
C PRO A 110 9.05 12.16 4.18
N PRO A 111 9.15 13.48 4.43
CA PRO A 111 8.15 14.42 3.99
C PRO A 111 8.05 14.47 2.47
N LEU A 112 6.84 14.74 1.96
CA LEU A 112 6.65 15.00 0.54
C LEU A 112 7.38 16.27 0.09
N PRO A 113 7.89 16.33 -1.16
CA PRO A 113 8.47 17.54 -1.73
C PRO A 113 7.54 18.75 -1.63
N GLU A 114 8.14 19.95 -1.53
CA GLU A 114 7.38 21.21 -1.37
C GLU A 114 6.50 21.54 -2.57
N VAL A 115 6.82 20.99 -3.74
CA VAL A 115 6.04 21.18 -4.98
C VAL A 115 4.58 20.71 -4.85
N TYR A 116 4.29 19.79 -3.93
CA TYR A 116 2.93 19.29 -3.72
C TYR A 116 2.11 20.19 -2.80
N SER A 117 0.81 20.32 -3.13
CA SER A 117 -0.14 21.12 -2.35
C SER A 117 -0.29 20.62 -0.90
N LEU A 118 -0.69 21.53 -0.01
CA LEU A 118 -0.98 21.18 1.37
C LEU A 118 -2.10 20.13 1.49
N ASP A 119 -3.10 20.19 0.59
CA ASP A 119 -4.21 19.23 0.61
C ASP A 119 -3.75 17.84 0.22
N PHE A 120 -2.83 17.71 -0.74
CA PHE A 120 -2.24 16.42 -1.08
C PHE A 120 -1.37 15.88 0.07
N LYS A 121 -0.61 16.74 0.74
CA LYS A 121 0.18 16.36 1.93
C LYS A 121 -0.72 15.87 3.08
N LYS A 122 -1.86 16.54 3.31
CA LYS A 122 -2.87 16.12 4.30
C LYS A 122 -3.56 14.81 3.95
N LEU A 123 -3.74 14.52 2.65
CA LEU A 123 -4.35 13.26 2.21
C LEU A 123 -3.49 12.05 2.62
N LEU A 124 -2.17 12.23 2.70
CA LEU A 124 -1.21 11.16 3.01
C LEU A 124 -0.80 11.11 4.49
N SER A 125 -1.25 12.08 5.31
CA SER A 125 -0.91 12.17 6.75
C SER A 125 -1.78 11.28 7.65
#